data_9093962f0f88a5084dfa5f7d5e9fb95b
#
_entry.id   9093962f0f88a5084dfa5f7d5e9fb95b
#
_cell.length_a   1.000
_cell.length_b   1.000
_cell.length_c   1.000
_cell.angle_alpha   90.00
_cell.angle_beta   90.00
_cell.angle_gamma   90.00
#
_symmetry.space_group_name_H-M   'P 1'
#
loop_
_entity.id
_entity.type
_entity.pdbx_description
1 polymer ?
#
loop_
_entity_poly.entity_id
_entity_poly.type
_entity_poly.pdbx_seq_one_letter_code
_entity_poly.pdbx_strand_id
1 'polypeptide(L)'
;EALSRLIRMASLSHSNDVLHHNGGFRCWKAERFNFSCVKCKICRACGIGNKPSDFFHCDKCGGCMNKQIETTHKCVSDALRNDCCICLENIFLSRETVVVLPCGHAIHNTCFDNSIKQNKYTCPLCRKMMIKGSMLEMMISHYDALVRMYPYDSNVNAYISCNDCEFKGEVLFHPAGLKCRGCGGYN
;
A
#
# COMPACT_ATOMS: atom_id res chain seq x y z
N GLU A 1 4.21 18.11 7.53
CA GLU A 1 4.39 17.93 8.99
C GLU A 1 3.21 17.28 9.70
N ALA A 2 1.98 17.36 9.20
CA ALA A 2 0.79 16.75 9.82
C ALA A 2 0.75 15.22 9.70
N LEU A 3 1.31 14.64 8.64
CA LEU A 3 1.36 13.18 8.40
C LEU A 3 2.45 12.47 9.23
N SER A 4 3.50 13.19 9.64
CA SER A 4 4.60 12.62 10.41
C SER A 4 4.28 12.39 11.90
N ARG A 5 3.20 12.97 12.42
CA ARG A 5 2.80 12.83 13.83
C ARG A 5 1.96 11.60 14.13
N LEU A 6 1.43 10.92 13.13
CA LEU A 6 0.59 9.74 13.30
C LEU A 6 1.35 8.40 13.42
N ILE A 7 2.68 8.41 13.28
CA ILE A 7 3.48 7.18 13.12
C ILE A 7 4.30 6.78 14.35
N ARG A 8 4.30 7.55 15.43
CA ARG A 8 5.00 7.09 16.64
C ARG A 8 4.03 6.36 17.55
N MET A 9 4.18 5.07 17.69
CA MET A 9 4.03 4.24 18.89
C MET A 9 3.66 2.79 18.58
N ALA A 10 4.61 1.90 18.59
CA ALA A 10 4.38 0.50 18.93
C ALA A 10 5.68 -0.16 19.41
N SER A 11 6.00 0.07 20.66
CA SER A 11 6.96 -0.79 21.36
C SER A 11 6.54 -0.87 22.81
N LEU A 12 5.87 -1.94 23.19
CA LEU A 12 5.72 -2.34 24.58
C LEU A 12 5.72 -3.87 24.65
N SER A 13 6.74 -4.40 25.30
CA SER A 13 6.82 -5.78 25.76
C SER A 13 5.65 -6.10 26.69
N HIS A 14 4.90 -7.13 26.42
CA HIS A 14 3.92 -7.69 27.34
C HIS A 14 4.37 -9.07 27.77
N SER A 15 4.47 -9.24 29.09
CA SER A 15 4.56 -10.52 29.77
C SER A 15 3.34 -11.40 29.45
N ASN A 16 3.60 -12.71 29.31
CA ASN A 16 2.65 -13.74 28.96
C ASN A 16 1.64 -14.00 30.09
N ASP A 17 0.55 -13.25 30.13
CA ASP A 17 -0.65 -13.64 30.87
C ASP A 17 -1.86 -13.01 30.19
N VAL A 18 -2.35 -13.62 29.13
CA VAL A 18 -3.57 -13.21 28.46
C VAL A 18 -4.53 -14.39 28.39
N LEU A 19 -5.50 -14.38 29.27
CA LEU A 19 -6.72 -15.18 29.17
C LEU A 19 -7.48 -14.76 27.90
N HIS A 20 -7.63 -15.68 26.97
CA HIS A 20 -8.38 -15.51 25.75
C HIS A 20 -9.89 -15.48 26.04
N HIS A 21 -10.47 -14.29 26.03
CA HIS A 21 -11.92 -14.11 25.93
C HIS A 21 -12.28 -13.35 24.66
N ASN A 22 -13.37 -13.76 24.01
CA ASN A 22 -13.99 -13.11 22.87
C ASN A 22 -14.51 -11.72 23.24
N GLY A 23 -13.63 -10.74 23.31
CA GLY A 23 -13.95 -9.35 23.64
C GLY A 23 -12.70 -8.49 23.60
N GLY A 24 -12.77 -7.36 22.94
CA GLY A 24 -11.62 -6.45 22.83
C GLY A 24 -11.19 -5.90 24.18
N PHE A 25 -9.93 -5.97 24.49
CA PHE A 25 -9.34 -5.43 25.72
C PHE A 25 -8.90 -3.97 25.55
N ARG A 26 -9.15 -3.14 26.57
CA ARG A 26 -8.60 -1.78 26.67
C ARG A 26 -7.18 -1.83 27.23
N CYS A 27 -6.24 -1.22 26.55
CA CYS A 27 -4.90 -0.98 27.08
C CYS A 27 -4.94 0.25 28.01
N TRP A 28 -4.38 0.14 29.20
CA TRP A 28 -4.45 1.14 30.28
C TRP A 28 -3.81 2.51 29.97
N LYS A 29 -2.98 2.61 28.93
CA LYS A 29 -2.19 3.82 28.66
C LYS A 29 -2.56 4.62 27.41
N ALA A 30 -3.51 4.15 26.63
CA ALA A 30 -4.05 4.90 25.51
C ALA A 30 -5.40 4.30 25.15
N GLU A 31 -6.31 5.06 24.57
CA GLU A 31 -7.59 4.65 24.01
C GLU A 31 -7.41 3.69 22.81
N ARG A 32 -6.66 2.62 23.03
CA ARG A 32 -6.32 1.61 22.02
C ARG A 32 -7.04 0.31 22.33
N PHE A 33 -7.75 -0.17 21.35
CA PHE A 33 -8.34 -1.50 21.39
C PHE A 33 -7.37 -2.50 20.75
N ASN A 34 -7.26 -3.66 21.33
CA ASN A 34 -6.66 -4.82 20.71
C ASN A 34 -7.77 -5.72 20.17
N PHE A 35 -7.55 -6.33 19.02
CA PHE A 35 -8.43 -7.38 18.53
C PHE A 35 -7.66 -8.70 18.36
N SER A 36 -8.34 -9.80 18.66
CA SER A 36 -7.82 -11.13 18.42
C SER A 36 -8.51 -11.74 17.22
N CYS A 37 -7.72 -12.17 16.26
CA CYS A 37 -8.23 -12.91 15.12
C CYS A 37 -8.01 -14.40 15.33
N VAL A 38 -9.10 -15.16 15.40
CA VAL A 38 -9.05 -16.63 15.59
C VAL A 38 -8.28 -17.32 14.46
N LYS A 39 -8.42 -16.85 13.22
CA LYS A 39 -7.73 -17.42 12.05
C LYS A 39 -6.23 -17.09 12.02
N CYS A 40 -5.86 -15.87 12.38
CA CYS A 40 -4.46 -15.46 12.48
C CYS A 40 -3.75 -16.01 13.72
N LYS A 41 -4.52 -16.34 14.79
CA LYS A 41 -4.01 -16.74 16.12
C LYS A 41 -3.11 -15.72 16.78
N ILE A 42 -3.25 -14.44 16.43
CA ILE A 42 -2.48 -13.33 17.00
C ILE A 42 -3.42 -12.19 17.38
N CYS A 43 -3.01 -11.44 18.40
CA CYS A 43 -3.65 -10.19 18.78
C CYS A 43 -2.94 -9.03 18.09
N ARG A 44 -3.71 -8.10 17.55
CA ARG A 44 -3.19 -6.89 16.92
C ARG A 44 -3.79 -5.66 17.58
N ALA A 45 -2.98 -4.61 17.71
CA ALA A 45 -3.47 -3.33 18.19
C ALA A 45 -4.24 -2.64 17.05
N CYS A 46 -5.47 -2.22 17.34
CA CYS A 46 -6.17 -1.25 16.50
C CYS A 46 -5.43 0.09 16.58
N GLY A 47 -5.30 0.81 15.51
CA GLY A 47 -4.81 2.20 15.54
C GLY A 47 -5.73 3.08 16.40
N ILE A 48 -5.25 4.28 16.75
CA ILE A 48 -6.05 5.25 17.52
C ILE A 48 -7.36 5.55 16.77
N GLY A 49 -8.49 5.46 17.48
CA GLY A 49 -9.82 5.69 16.91
C GLY A 49 -10.46 4.50 16.20
N ASN A 50 -9.74 3.39 15.99
CA ASN A 50 -10.30 2.19 15.36
C ASN A 50 -10.80 1.19 16.41
N LYS A 51 -11.83 0.44 16.04
CA LYS A 51 -12.44 -0.62 16.86
C LYS A 51 -12.11 -2.00 16.25
N PRO A 52 -12.21 -3.10 17.03
CA PRO A 52 -12.08 -4.46 16.50
C PRO A 52 -12.98 -4.75 15.30
N SER A 53 -14.20 -4.17 15.29
CA SER A 53 -15.17 -4.28 14.20
C SER A 53 -14.75 -3.65 12.88
N ASP A 54 -13.72 -2.81 12.89
CA ASP A 54 -13.21 -2.11 11.71
C ASP A 54 -12.20 -2.96 10.93
N PHE A 55 -11.99 -4.20 11.36
CA PHE A 55 -11.07 -5.15 10.73
C PHE A 55 -11.79 -6.43 10.32
N PHE A 56 -11.34 -7.00 9.22
CA PHE A 56 -11.79 -8.31 8.75
C PHE A 56 -10.59 -9.19 8.39
N HIS A 57 -10.79 -10.50 8.38
CA HIS A 57 -9.78 -11.46 7.93
C HIS A 57 -10.04 -11.87 6.49
N CYS A 58 -9.04 -11.72 5.63
CA CYS A 58 -9.08 -12.27 4.28
C CYS A 58 -8.30 -13.58 4.22
N ASP A 59 -8.98 -14.69 3.99
CA ASP A 59 -8.36 -16.03 3.92
C ASP A 59 -7.36 -16.12 2.77
N LYS A 60 -7.66 -15.53 1.62
CA LYS A 60 -6.80 -15.55 0.45
C LYS A 60 -5.51 -14.75 0.65
N CYS A 61 -5.59 -13.57 1.27
CA CYS A 61 -4.42 -12.74 1.56
C CYS A 61 -3.66 -13.21 2.81
N GLY A 62 -4.25 -14.09 3.61
CA GLY A 62 -3.62 -14.70 4.79
C GLY A 62 -3.54 -13.79 6.01
N GLY A 63 -4.36 -12.74 6.12
CA GLY A 63 -4.27 -11.80 7.23
C GLY A 63 -5.46 -10.88 7.42
N CYS A 64 -5.36 -10.00 8.42
CA CYS A 64 -6.40 -9.04 8.76
C CYS A 64 -6.11 -7.67 8.13
N MET A 65 -7.16 -7.05 7.62
CA MET A 65 -7.13 -5.74 6.96
C MET A 65 -8.25 -4.85 7.47
N ASN A 66 -8.16 -3.55 7.19
CA ASN A 66 -9.23 -2.61 7.50
C ASN A 66 -10.48 -2.93 6.65
N LYS A 67 -11.65 -2.91 7.29
CA LYS A 67 -12.94 -3.23 6.67
C LYS A 67 -13.32 -2.30 5.51
N GLN A 68 -12.78 -1.08 5.49
CA GLN A 68 -13.00 -0.13 4.41
C GLN A 68 -12.55 -0.64 3.03
N ILE A 69 -11.58 -1.56 3.00
CA ILE A 69 -11.08 -2.16 1.76
C ILE A 69 -11.62 -3.57 1.49
N GLU A 70 -12.57 -4.05 2.31
CA GLU A 70 -13.09 -5.42 2.23
C GLU A 70 -13.59 -5.78 0.82
N THR A 71 -14.36 -4.88 0.21
CA THR A 71 -14.96 -5.09 -1.12
C THR A 71 -14.09 -4.63 -2.28
N THR A 72 -13.09 -3.80 -2.02
CA THR A 72 -12.30 -3.13 -3.07
C THR A 72 -10.85 -3.62 -3.19
N HIS A 73 -10.34 -4.37 -2.19
CA HIS A 73 -8.98 -4.86 -2.26
C HIS A 73 -8.83 -5.99 -3.30
N LYS A 74 -7.76 -5.94 -4.05
CA LYS A 74 -7.39 -7.01 -4.96
C LYS A 74 -6.66 -8.10 -4.18
N CYS A 75 -7.28 -9.28 -4.09
CA CYS A 75 -6.67 -10.41 -3.39
C CYS A 75 -5.50 -11.00 -4.17
N VAL A 76 -4.35 -11.08 -3.51
CA VAL A 76 -3.19 -11.86 -3.92
C VAL A 76 -2.93 -12.91 -2.86
N SER A 77 -2.72 -14.16 -3.28
CA SER A 77 -2.53 -15.28 -2.36
C SER A 77 -1.36 -15.01 -1.42
N ASP A 78 -1.61 -15.17 -0.12
CA ASP A 78 -0.64 -15.01 0.96
C ASP A 78 0.10 -13.68 1.01
N ALA A 79 -0.45 -12.63 0.38
CA ALA A 79 0.20 -11.32 0.30
C ALA A 79 0.61 -10.75 1.66
N LEU A 80 -0.14 -11.06 2.73
CA LEU A 80 0.15 -10.61 4.08
C LEU A 80 1.05 -11.58 4.87
N ARG A 81 1.38 -12.74 4.31
CA ARG A 81 2.28 -13.73 4.93
C ARG A 81 3.68 -13.75 4.30
N ASN A 82 3.82 -13.13 3.16
CA ASN A 82 5.08 -12.99 2.45
C ASN A 82 5.97 -11.92 3.09
N ASP A 83 7.21 -11.88 2.65
CA ASP A 83 8.15 -10.85 3.04
C ASP A 83 7.89 -9.54 2.27
N CYS A 84 8.17 -8.42 2.90
CA CYS A 84 8.13 -7.12 2.24
C CYS A 84 9.21 -7.08 1.14
N CYS A 85 8.82 -6.83 -0.11
CA CYS A 85 9.76 -6.82 -1.24
C CYS A 85 10.78 -5.66 -1.22
N ILE A 86 10.72 -4.79 -0.23
CA ILE A 86 11.63 -3.64 -0.08
C ILE A 86 12.66 -3.88 1.01
N CYS A 87 12.25 -4.27 2.22
CA CYS A 87 13.15 -4.51 3.36
C CYS A 87 13.42 -6.01 3.62
N LEU A 88 12.70 -6.90 2.96
CA LEU A 88 12.82 -8.37 3.07
C LEU A 88 12.42 -8.93 4.45
N GLU A 89 11.84 -8.11 5.31
CA GLU A 89 11.28 -8.57 6.58
C GLU A 89 9.86 -9.12 6.40
N ASN A 90 9.52 -10.13 7.18
CA ASN A 90 8.22 -10.78 7.07
C ASN A 90 7.09 -9.87 7.52
N ILE A 91 6.13 -9.64 6.62
CA ILE A 91 4.99 -8.73 6.84
C ILE A 91 4.10 -9.19 8.00
N PHE A 92 3.86 -10.49 8.10
CA PHE A 92 2.94 -11.04 9.11
C PHE A 92 3.50 -10.95 10.52
N LEU A 93 4.80 -11.14 10.68
CA LEU A 93 5.50 -11.12 11.96
C LEU A 93 5.94 -9.72 12.40
N SER A 94 5.99 -8.79 11.45
CA SER A 94 6.38 -7.41 11.72
C SER A 94 5.36 -6.70 12.61
N ARG A 95 5.87 -5.78 13.43
CA ARG A 95 5.05 -4.85 14.23
C ARG A 95 4.69 -3.58 13.48
N GLU A 96 5.24 -3.40 12.30
CA GLU A 96 4.94 -2.25 11.46
C GLU A 96 3.54 -2.36 10.83
N THR A 97 2.97 -1.20 10.56
CA THR A 97 1.74 -1.12 9.80
C THR A 97 1.97 -1.53 8.35
N VAL A 98 1.00 -2.19 7.76
CA VAL A 98 1.07 -2.75 6.42
C VAL A 98 0.12 -2.00 5.49
N VAL A 99 0.58 -1.70 4.29
CA VAL A 99 -0.22 -1.15 3.19
C VAL A 99 -0.45 -2.24 2.17
N VAL A 100 -1.72 -2.48 1.84
CA VAL A 100 -2.10 -3.30 0.67
C VAL A 100 -2.24 -2.38 -0.52
N LEU A 101 -1.40 -2.61 -1.51
CA LEU A 101 -1.32 -1.79 -2.72
C LEU A 101 -2.54 -2.02 -3.64
N PRO A 102 -2.82 -1.09 -4.57
CA PRO A 102 -3.87 -1.27 -5.57
C PRO A 102 -3.76 -2.55 -6.40
N CYS A 103 -2.56 -3.05 -6.58
CA CYS A 103 -2.30 -4.31 -7.28
C CYS A 103 -2.54 -5.55 -6.43
N GLY A 104 -2.75 -5.41 -5.11
CA GLY A 104 -2.97 -6.47 -4.14
C GLY A 104 -1.73 -6.95 -3.40
N HIS A 105 -0.52 -6.54 -3.81
CA HIS A 105 0.69 -6.79 -3.05
C HIS A 105 0.71 -5.97 -1.76
N ALA A 106 1.41 -6.45 -0.74
CA ALA A 106 1.52 -5.79 0.55
C ALA A 106 2.98 -5.41 0.84
N ILE A 107 3.17 -4.26 1.47
CA ILE A 107 4.47 -3.78 1.94
C ILE A 107 4.30 -3.07 3.28
N HIS A 108 5.37 -2.84 4.02
CA HIS A 108 5.32 -2.02 5.23
C HIS A 108 5.04 -0.56 4.88
N ASN A 109 4.32 0.13 5.75
CA ASN A 109 3.98 1.54 5.53
C ASN A 109 5.23 2.42 5.44
N THR A 110 6.24 2.17 6.28
CA THR A 110 7.52 2.88 6.23
C THR A 110 8.24 2.66 4.89
N CYS A 111 8.18 1.46 4.34
CA CYS A 111 8.73 1.14 3.03
C CYS A 111 7.97 1.87 1.91
N PHE A 112 6.63 1.93 2.00
CA PHE A 112 5.80 2.70 1.08
C PHE A 112 6.16 4.19 1.11
N ASP A 113 6.17 4.81 2.31
CA ASP A 113 6.49 6.23 2.48
C ASP A 113 7.89 6.57 1.96
N ASN A 114 8.87 5.71 2.23
CA ASN A 114 10.25 5.90 1.73
C ASN A 114 10.34 5.79 0.21
N SER A 115 9.56 4.89 -0.40
CA SER A 115 9.48 4.78 -1.86
C SER A 115 8.90 6.03 -2.50
N ILE A 116 7.80 6.55 -1.94
CA ILE A 116 7.17 7.79 -2.42
C ILE A 116 8.13 8.98 -2.30
N LYS A 117 8.86 9.11 -1.16
CA LYS A 117 9.87 10.17 -0.98
C LYS A 117 11.02 10.10 -2.00
N GLN A 118 11.31 8.91 -2.51
CA GLN A 118 12.31 8.69 -3.56
C GLN A 118 11.73 8.76 -4.98
N ASN A 119 10.50 9.24 -5.15
CA ASN A 119 9.77 9.29 -6.41
C ASN A 119 9.58 7.91 -7.09
N LYS A 120 9.56 6.84 -6.29
CA LYS A 120 9.29 5.48 -6.76
C LYS A 120 7.83 5.17 -6.51
N TYR A 121 7.00 5.28 -7.54
CA TYR A 121 5.54 5.14 -7.44
C TYR A 121 5.02 3.78 -7.93
N THR A 122 5.90 2.88 -8.35
CA THR A 122 5.51 1.57 -8.91
C THR A 122 5.85 0.43 -7.97
N CYS A 123 4.96 -0.56 -7.91
CA CYS A 123 5.18 -1.78 -7.13
C CYS A 123 6.40 -2.56 -7.66
N PRO A 124 7.40 -2.89 -6.81
CA PRO A 124 8.59 -3.59 -7.26
C PRO A 124 8.31 -4.98 -7.86
N LEU A 125 7.22 -5.64 -7.44
CA LEU A 125 6.87 -7.00 -7.88
C LEU A 125 6.15 -7.03 -9.23
N CYS A 126 5.25 -6.09 -9.49
CA CYS A 126 4.42 -6.14 -10.70
C CYS A 126 4.44 -4.86 -11.53
N ARG A 127 5.20 -3.85 -11.11
CA ARG A 127 5.36 -2.53 -11.74
C ARG A 127 4.06 -1.72 -11.91
N LYS A 128 2.94 -2.18 -11.34
CA LYS A 128 1.70 -1.39 -11.31
C LYS A 128 1.83 -0.24 -10.33
N MET A 129 1.09 0.83 -10.60
CA MET A 129 1.10 2.04 -9.77
C MET A 129 0.67 1.73 -8.34
N MET A 130 1.43 2.24 -7.35
CA MET A 130 1.15 2.07 -5.92
C MET A 130 0.22 3.14 -5.37
N ILE A 131 0.08 4.27 -6.04
CA ILE A 131 -0.73 5.41 -5.61
C ILE A 131 -2.04 5.48 -6.39
N LYS A 132 -3.07 6.12 -5.80
CA LYS A 132 -4.40 6.33 -6.39
C LYS A 132 -4.94 7.72 -6.04
N GLY A 133 -6.06 8.09 -6.66
CA GLY A 133 -6.79 9.32 -6.39
C GLY A 133 -5.95 10.56 -6.62
N SER A 134 -6.10 11.56 -5.76
CA SER A 134 -5.46 12.87 -5.92
C SER A 134 -3.94 12.82 -6.05
N MET A 135 -3.27 11.88 -5.37
CA MET A 135 -1.81 11.73 -5.49
C MET A 135 -1.40 11.27 -6.89
N LEU A 136 -2.14 10.36 -7.50
CA LEU A 136 -1.90 9.91 -8.88
C LEU A 136 -2.17 11.05 -9.86
N GLU A 137 -3.25 11.80 -9.68
CA GLU A 137 -3.61 12.96 -10.50
C GLU A 137 -2.53 14.05 -10.42
N MET A 138 -2.02 14.34 -9.23
CA MET A 138 -0.91 15.28 -9.05
C MET A 138 0.36 14.83 -9.78
N MET A 139 0.69 13.54 -9.69
CA MET A 139 1.84 12.98 -10.39
C MET A 139 1.67 13.09 -11.92
N ILE A 140 0.51 12.69 -12.44
CA ILE A 140 0.22 12.81 -13.89
C ILE A 140 0.32 14.27 -14.33
N SER A 141 -0.28 15.20 -13.58
CA SER A 141 -0.23 16.65 -13.88
C SER A 141 1.20 17.18 -13.89
N HIS A 142 2.05 16.70 -12.98
CA HIS A 142 3.46 17.06 -12.94
C HIS A 142 4.20 16.59 -14.20
N TYR A 143 4.01 15.32 -14.59
CA TYR A 143 4.62 14.80 -15.82
C TYR A 143 4.07 15.50 -17.09
N ASP A 144 2.78 15.81 -17.13
CA ASP A 144 2.18 16.59 -18.22
C ASP A 144 2.79 18.00 -18.31
N ALA A 145 3.12 18.61 -17.17
CA ALA A 145 3.81 19.89 -17.13
C ALA A 145 5.24 19.77 -17.67
N LEU A 146 5.99 18.73 -17.25
CA LEU A 146 7.35 18.47 -17.75
C LEU A 146 7.36 18.28 -19.28
N VAL A 147 6.43 17.48 -19.81
CA VAL A 147 6.29 17.27 -21.27
C VAL A 147 6.03 18.58 -22.00
N ARG A 148 5.21 19.47 -21.43
CA ARG A 148 4.95 20.80 -22.03
C ARG A 148 6.13 21.75 -21.93
N MET A 149 6.89 21.71 -20.83
CA MET A 149 8.06 22.58 -20.60
C MET A 149 9.25 22.21 -21.46
N TYR A 150 9.39 20.93 -21.77
CA TYR A 150 10.51 20.41 -22.57
C TYR A 150 9.96 19.69 -23.81
N PRO A 151 9.41 20.45 -24.78
CA PRO A 151 8.86 19.83 -25.99
C PRO A 151 9.98 19.08 -26.73
N TYR A 152 9.70 17.82 -26.99
CA TYR A 152 10.62 16.95 -27.71
C TYR A 152 10.11 16.78 -29.16
N ASP A 153 10.81 17.35 -30.09
CA ASP A 153 10.42 17.38 -31.52
C ASP A 153 10.85 16.08 -32.22
N SER A 154 10.36 14.96 -31.77
CA SER A 154 10.50 13.70 -32.51
C SER A 154 9.12 13.14 -32.83
N ASN A 155 8.87 12.96 -34.13
CA ASN A 155 7.73 12.16 -34.60
C ASN A 155 7.97 10.66 -34.39
N VAL A 156 8.75 10.29 -33.36
CA VAL A 156 9.05 8.89 -33.03
C VAL A 156 7.97 8.35 -32.12
N ASN A 157 7.39 7.23 -32.50
CA ASN A 157 6.48 6.46 -31.65
C ASN A 157 7.26 5.35 -30.93
N ALA A 158 6.85 5.09 -29.68
CA ALA A 158 7.32 3.95 -28.91
C ALA A 158 6.15 2.98 -28.69
N TYR A 159 6.40 1.69 -28.87
CA TYR A 159 5.43 0.67 -28.50
C TYR A 159 5.50 0.38 -27.01
N ILE A 160 4.37 0.50 -26.31
CA ILE A 160 4.29 0.25 -24.87
C ILE A 160 3.32 -0.90 -24.55
N SER A 161 3.60 -1.58 -23.44
CA SER A 161 2.65 -2.45 -22.74
C SER A 161 2.44 -1.86 -21.35
N CYS A 162 1.30 -1.23 -21.11
CA CYS A 162 1.01 -0.57 -19.86
C CYS A 162 0.79 -1.59 -18.74
N ASN A 163 1.53 -1.45 -17.65
CA ASN A 163 1.41 -2.35 -16.50
C ASN A 163 0.08 -2.15 -15.72
N ASP A 164 -0.51 -0.96 -15.79
CA ASP A 164 -1.72 -0.64 -15.02
C ASP A 164 -3.00 -1.10 -15.70
N CYS A 165 -3.20 -0.75 -16.98
CA CYS A 165 -4.43 -1.03 -17.72
C CYS A 165 -4.29 -2.09 -18.83
N GLU A 166 -3.09 -2.67 -18.98
CA GLU A 166 -2.80 -3.73 -19.97
C GLU A 166 -2.95 -3.27 -21.44
N PHE A 167 -3.08 -1.96 -21.67
CA PHE A 167 -3.07 -1.38 -23.02
C PHE A 167 -1.74 -1.71 -23.71
N LYS A 168 -1.84 -2.14 -24.97
CA LYS A 168 -0.68 -2.38 -25.83
C LYS A 168 -0.84 -1.55 -27.11
N GLY A 169 0.16 -0.77 -27.45
CA GLY A 169 0.09 0.06 -28.64
C GLY A 169 1.18 1.12 -28.69
N GLU A 170 1.16 1.88 -29.75
CA GLU A 170 2.08 2.97 -29.97
C GLU A 170 1.63 4.25 -29.26
N VAL A 171 2.57 4.92 -28.65
CA VAL A 171 2.45 6.25 -28.05
C VAL A 171 3.59 7.14 -28.52
N LEU A 172 3.37 8.44 -28.48
CA LEU A 172 4.43 9.40 -28.80
C LEU A 172 5.58 9.25 -27.78
N PHE A 173 6.79 9.13 -28.27
CA PHE A 173 7.97 9.07 -27.42
C PHE A 173 8.27 10.43 -26.80
N HIS A 174 8.51 10.43 -25.49
CA HIS A 174 9.05 11.61 -24.81
C HIS A 174 10.04 11.17 -23.72
N PRO A 175 11.22 11.84 -23.60
CA PRO A 175 12.25 11.46 -22.62
C PRO A 175 11.78 11.51 -21.15
N ALA A 176 10.83 12.38 -20.83
CA ALA A 176 10.26 12.48 -19.48
C ALA A 176 9.35 11.31 -19.11
N GLY A 177 8.85 10.54 -20.09
CA GLY A 177 7.99 9.37 -19.84
C GLY A 177 7.00 9.12 -20.99
N LEU A 178 6.50 7.89 -21.05
CA LEU A 178 5.59 7.42 -22.11
C LEU A 178 4.16 7.42 -21.55
N LYS A 179 3.32 8.34 -22.02
CA LYS A 179 1.93 8.46 -21.57
C LYS A 179 1.06 7.40 -22.21
N CYS A 180 0.42 6.57 -21.40
CA CYS A 180 -0.50 5.54 -21.86
C CYS A 180 -1.80 6.14 -22.40
N ARG A 181 -2.21 5.74 -23.62
CA ARG A 181 -3.49 6.18 -24.22
C ARG A 181 -4.71 5.55 -23.54
N GLY A 182 -4.54 4.41 -22.85
CA GLY A 182 -5.62 3.70 -22.20
C GLY A 182 -6.04 4.30 -20.85
N CYS A 183 -5.07 4.56 -19.96
CA CYS A 183 -5.35 5.05 -18.61
C CYS A 183 -4.81 6.47 -18.32
N GLY A 184 -4.07 7.06 -19.25
CA GLY A 184 -3.45 8.38 -19.06
C GLY A 184 -2.24 8.39 -18.11
N GLY A 185 -1.89 7.25 -17.51
CA GLY A 185 -0.70 7.13 -16.66
C GLY A 185 0.60 7.11 -17.46
N TYR A 186 1.70 7.38 -16.77
CA TYR A 186 3.04 7.34 -17.34
C TYR A 186 3.73 6.01 -17.05
N ASN A 187 4.42 5.42 -18.06
CA ASN A 187 5.19 4.17 -18.00
C ASN A 187 6.68 4.46 -18.11
#